data_9884f6c2be1e66352d0fdf5309114d30
#
_entry.id   9884f6c2be1e66352d0fdf5309114d30
#
_cell.length_a   1.000
_cell.length_b   1.000
_cell.length_c   1.000
_cell.angle_alpha   90.00
_cell.angle_beta   90.00
_cell.angle_gamma   90.00
#
_symmetry.space_group_name_H-M   'P 1'
#
loop_
_entity.id
_entity.type
_entity.pdbx_description
1 polymer ?
#
loop_
_entity_poly.entity_id
_entity_poly.type
_entity_poly.pdbx_seq_one_letter_code
_entity_poly.pdbx_strand_id
1 'polypeptide(L)'
;MNSPDEPTPTKSPFAAMSLRSRFVAVGAATVLLTTLGVVHAVNSAHRTEPAGGAQSVLSLGDGPALFFRTDKGRLASVSRPADGKGGSRGKVRESAMPCHRFYTGGATAVCLASRPGIPPRTKAVILDRDLKEKRSVLLPGVPNRARVSASGRMVAWTVFVTGDSYSSSSFSTRSGILDTRTGYLIKNMETIQVYRDGKRYHSSDVNFWGVTFARDDNRFFATMASRGKTYLVEGDMKKWSAHTVRENVECPSLSPDNTRVAFKKRVSGGGAAPWRLHVLDLGTMRETPLAETRSVDDQVAWLDDRTLAYAVPGRTARSSAVWTVPADGSGRARLAVPGASSPSAVSGG
;
A
#
# COMPACT_ATOMS: atom_id res chain seq x y z
N MET A 1 -9.57 73.01 -1.10
CA MET A 1 -10.19 71.68 -1.13
C MET A 1 -9.85 71.08 -2.49
N ASN A 2 -8.74 70.29 -2.54
CA ASN A 2 -8.28 69.61 -3.75
C ASN A 2 -8.78 68.22 -3.75
N SER A 3 -9.54 67.82 -4.78
CA SER A 3 -9.94 66.43 -5.04
C SER A 3 -8.73 65.62 -5.49
N PRO A 4 -8.59 64.36 -5.07
CA PRO A 4 -7.51 63.51 -5.55
C PRO A 4 -7.81 62.98 -6.96
N ASP A 5 -6.76 63.03 -7.82
CA ASP A 5 -6.74 62.51 -9.17
C ASP A 5 -7.02 60.99 -9.21
N GLU A 6 -7.99 60.61 -10.05
CA GLU A 6 -8.34 59.23 -10.36
C GLU A 6 -7.29 58.65 -11.33
N PRO A 7 -6.72 57.47 -11.07
CA PRO A 7 -5.71 56.87 -11.94
C PRO A 7 -6.34 56.39 -13.25
N THR A 8 -5.86 56.91 -14.37
CA THR A 8 -6.23 56.51 -15.74
C THR A 8 -5.93 55.03 -15.98
N PRO A 9 -6.87 54.22 -16.51
CA PRO A 9 -6.63 52.80 -16.78
C PRO A 9 -5.62 52.61 -17.91
N THR A 10 -4.49 52.01 -17.64
CA THR A 10 -3.49 51.60 -18.62
C THR A 10 -4.07 50.50 -19.53
N LYS A 11 -4.29 50.83 -20.80
CA LYS A 11 -4.74 49.82 -21.80
C LYS A 11 -3.67 48.75 -21.98
N SER A 12 -4.06 47.49 -21.82
CA SER A 12 -3.20 46.36 -22.06
C SER A 12 -2.63 46.36 -23.49
N PRO A 13 -1.35 46.08 -23.70
CA PRO A 13 -0.71 46.06 -25.02
C PRO A 13 -1.43 45.16 -26.04
N PHE A 14 -2.15 44.15 -25.58
CA PHE A 14 -2.98 43.27 -26.39
C PHE A 14 -4.19 43.99 -27.04
N ALA A 15 -4.69 45.05 -26.42
CA ALA A 15 -5.85 45.77 -26.92
C ALA A 15 -5.53 46.64 -28.14
N ALA A 16 -4.26 46.97 -28.38
CA ALA A 16 -3.81 47.83 -29.51
C ALA A 16 -3.49 47.03 -30.79
N MET A 17 -3.53 45.67 -30.75
CA MET A 17 -3.20 44.84 -31.92
C MET A 17 -4.43 44.64 -32.83
N SER A 18 -4.21 44.56 -34.15
CA SER A 18 -5.25 44.23 -35.11
C SER A 18 -5.77 42.81 -34.88
N LEU A 19 -7.01 42.52 -35.28
CA LEU A 19 -7.63 41.21 -35.10
C LEU A 19 -6.77 40.05 -35.70
N ARG A 20 -6.20 40.29 -36.86
CA ARG A 20 -5.28 39.33 -37.54
C ARG A 20 -4.02 39.10 -36.72
N SER A 21 -3.41 40.13 -36.16
CA SER A 21 -2.22 39.97 -35.30
C SER A 21 -2.51 39.21 -33.98
N ARG A 22 -3.73 39.33 -33.44
CA ARG A 22 -4.17 38.59 -32.28
C ARG A 22 -4.29 37.10 -32.58
N PHE A 23 -4.88 36.71 -33.73
CA PHE A 23 -4.98 35.33 -34.13
C PHE A 23 -3.61 34.70 -34.42
N VAL A 24 -2.69 35.45 -35.03
CA VAL A 24 -1.32 34.98 -35.27
C VAL A 24 -0.58 34.79 -33.92
N ALA A 25 -0.70 35.72 -32.99
CA ALA A 25 -0.06 35.63 -31.68
C ALA A 25 -0.61 34.42 -30.85
N VAL A 26 -1.94 34.24 -30.85
CA VAL A 26 -2.56 33.07 -30.19
C VAL A 26 -2.13 31.77 -30.84
N GLY A 27 -2.12 31.72 -32.20
CA GLY A 27 -1.66 30.53 -32.92
C GLY A 27 -0.19 30.19 -32.61
N ALA A 28 0.69 31.19 -32.63
CA ALA A 28 2.10 31.00 -32.29
C ALA A 28 2.31 30.55 -30.83
N ALA A 29 1.58 31.14 -29.87
CA ALA A 29 1.63 30.74 -28.47
C ALA A 29 1.13 29.29 -28.27
N THR A 30 0.05 28.89 -28.98
CA THR A 30 -0.47 27.53 -28.92
C THR A 30 0.53 26.51 -29.46
N VAL A 31 1.15 26.82 -30.62
CA VAL A 31 2.20 25.93 -31.20
C VAL A 31 3.41 25.84 -30.27
N LEU A 32 3.84 26.95 -29.67
CA LEU A 32 4.97 26.94 -28.72
C LEU A 32 4.66 26.09 -27.47
N LEU A 33 3.47 26.25 -26.90
CA LEU A 33 3.05 25.48 -25.72
C LEU A 33 2.88 23.98 -26.01
N THR A 34 2.33 23.63 -27.18
CA THR A 34 2.22 22.23 -27.60
C THR A 34 3.59 21.61 -27.85
N THR A 35 4.50 22.34 -28.51
CA THR A 35 5.87 21.88 -28.75
C THR A 35 6.63 21.68 -27.45
N LEU A 36 6.56 22.64 -26.51
CA LEU A 36 7.14 22.50 -25.18
C LEU A 36 6.54 21.34 -24.40
N GLY A 37 5.22 21.14 -24.47
CA GLY A 37 4.53 20.01 -23.86
C GLY A 37 4.99 18.67 -24.42
N VAL A 38 5.11 18.55 -25.76
CA VAL A 38 5.60 17.33 -26.42
C VAL A 38 7.08 17.08 -26.08
N VAL A 39 7.94 18.10 -26.15
CA VAL A 39 9.36 17.98 -25.77
C VAL A 39 9.50 17.58 -24.31
N HIS A 40 8.71 18.16 -23.42
CA HIS A 40 8.71 17.78 -21.99
C HIS A 40 8.23 16.35 -21.79
N ALA A 41 7.18 15.92 -22.47
CA ALA A 41 6.67 14.56 -22.41
C ALA A 41 7.69 13.54 -22.97
N VAL A 42 8.32 13.83 -24.11
CA VAL A 42 9.36 12.98 -24.70
C VAL A 42 10.61 12.93 -23.81
N ASN A 43 11.09 14.07 -23.30
CA ASN A 43 12.23 14.07 -22.37
C ASN A 43 11.93 13.41 -21.04
N SER A 44 10.69 13.46 -20.56
CA SER A 44 10.25 12.72 -19.37
C SER A 44 10.17 11.23 -19.62
N ALA A 45 9.78 10.81 -20.83
CA ALA A 45 9.80 9.41 -21.26
C ALA A 45 11.24 8.87 -21.41
N HIS A 46 12.16 9.67 -21.95
CA HIS A 46 13.58 9.30 -22.09
C HIS A 46 14.36 9.34 -20.77
N ARG A 47 13.91 10.10 -19.76
CA ARG A 47 14.52 10.08 -18.41
C ARG A 47 14.21 8.82 -17.61
N THR A 48 13.46 7.88 -18.18
CA THR A 48 13.16 6.57 -17.57
C THR A 48 14.17 5.49 -18.00
N GLU A 49 15.28 5.87 -18.64
CA GLU A 49 16.39 4.91 -18.85
C GLU A 49 17.12 4.64 -17.53
N PRO A 50 17.36 3.37 -17.19
CA PRO A 50 18.02 3.00 -15.96
C PRO A 50 19.49 3.42 -16.02
N ALA A 51 19.90 4.29 -15.06
CA ALA A 51 21.32 4.43 -14.75
C ALA A 51 21.89 3.04 -14.51
N GLY A 52 22.90 2.64 -15.31
CA GLY A 52 23.46 1.30 -15.41
C GLY A 52 24.14 0.80 -14.13
N GLY A 53 23.34 0.37 -13.16
CA GLY A 53 23.76 -0.55 -12.13
C GLY A 53 23.33 -1.95 -12.56
N ALA A 54 24.19 -2.96 -12.42
CA ALA A 54 23.85 -4.34 -12.75
C ALA A 54 22.55 -4.73 -12.03
N GLN A 55 21.48 -4.90 -12.82
CA GLN A 55 20.18 -5.29 -12.28
C GLN A 55 20.27 -6.75 -11.83
N SER A 56 19.84 -7.02 -10.60
CA SER A 56 19.85 -8.36 -10.05
C SER A 56 18.59 -9.12 -10.47
N VAL A 57 18.75 -10.35 -10.93
CA VAL A 57 17.64 -11.29 -10.97
C VAL A 57 17.35 -11.71 -9.53
N LEU A 58 16.13 -11.47 -9.07
CA LEU A 58 15.66 -11.85 -7.74
C LEU A 58 14.77 -13.09 -7.86
N SER A 59 14.86 -14.00 -6.88
CA SER A 59 13.96 -15.13 -6.74
C SER A 59 13.55 -15.29 -5.28
N LEU A 60 12.33 -15.76 -5.02
CA LEU A 60 11.88 -16.15 -3.68
C LEU A 60 12.62 -17.41 -3.20
N GLY A 61 13.32 -18.09 -4.09
CA GLY A 61 14.11 -19.29 -3.81
C GLY A 61 15.54 -19.02 -3.36
N ASP A 62 16.00 -17.77 -3.34
CA ASP A 62 17.39 -17.42 -2.98
C ASP A 62 17.70 -17.55 -1.48
N GLY A 63 16.79 -18.13 -0.69
CA GLY A 63 16.91 -18.29 0.77
C GLY A 63 16.21 -17.19 1.57
N PRO A 64 16.41 -17.17 2.91
CA PRO A 64 15.76 -16.20 3.77
C PRO A 64 16.13 -14.76 3.38
N ALA A 65 15.13 -13.95 3.10
CA ALA A 65 15.34 -12.58 2.64
C ALA A 65 14.22 -11.64 3.11
N LEU A 66 14.55 -10.37 3.22
CA LEU A 66 13.61 -9.28 3.34
C LEU A 66 13.50 -8.61 1.96
N PHE A 67 12.32 -8.71 1.36
CA PHE A 67 11.95 -7.97 0.17
C PHE A 67 11.32 -6.65 0.56
N PHE A 68 11.54 -5.62 -0.27
CA PHE A 68 11.01 -4.28 -0.03
C PHE A 68 10.98 -3.50 -1.34
N ARG A 69 10.24 -2.39 -1.32
CA ARG A 69 10.23 -1.39 -2.39
C ARG A 69 11.23 -0.29 -2.05
N THR A 70 12.13 0.04 -2.97
CA THR A 70 13.07 1.18 -2.82
C THR A 70 12.35 2.52 -3.04
N ASP A 71 12.96 3.62 -2.61
CA ASP A 71 12.46 4.99 -2.88
C ASP A 71 12.39 5.31 -4.38
N LYS A 72 13.16 4.58 -5.22
CA LYS A 72 13.05 4.62 -6.69
C LYS A 72 11.84 3.86 -7.24
N GLY A 73 11.07 3.21 -6.38
CA GLY A 73 9.88 2.45 -6.76
C GLY A 73 10.16 1.05 -7.29
N ARG A 74 11.35 0.51 -7.12
CA ARG A 74 11.76 -0.81 -7.61
C ARG A 74 11.73 -1.85 -6.49
N LEU A 75 11.50 -3.10 -6.87
CA LEU A 75 11.63 -4.24 -5.95
C LEU A 75 13.11 -4.51 -5.67
N ALA A 76 13.42 -4.71 -4.39
CA ALA A 76 14.74 -5.10 -3.94
C ALA A 76 14.66 -6.14 -2.83
N SER A 77 15.77 -6.80 -2.55
CA SER A 77 15.90 -7.73 -1.44
C SER A 77 17.24 -7.58 -0.73
N VAL A 78 17.26 -7.99 0.53
CA VAL A 78 18.47 -8.16 1.33
C VAL A 78 18.37 -9.47 2.10
N SER A 79 19.46 -10.26 2.14
CA SER A 79 19.49 -11.52 2.86
C SER A 79 19.25 -11.32 4.35
N ARG A 80 18.59 -12.30 4.97
CA ARG A 80 18.37 -12.38 6.41
C ARG A 80 19.09 -13.62 6.97
N PRO A 81 19.61 -13.58 8.22
CA PRO A 81 20.07 -14.78 8.87
C PRO A 81 18.93 -15.82 9.03
N ALA A 82 19.24 -17.08 8.80
CA ALA A 82 18.27 -18.16 8.90
C ALA A 82 17.72 -18.36 10.33
N ASP A 83 18.53 -18.01 11.34
CA ASP A 83 18.18 -18.11 12.77
C ASP A 83 17.26 -16.96 13.26
N GLY A 84 16.92 -16.02 12.38
CA GLY A 84 16.13 -14.84 12.72
C GLY A 84 16.79 -13.89 13.72
N LYS A 85 18.02 -14.18 14.18
CA LYS A 85 18.76 -13.38 15.14
C LYS A 85 19.65 -12.39 14.40
N GLY A 86 19.24 -11.15 14.42
CA GLY A 86 20.00 -10.04 13.81
C GLY A 86 19.24 -9.32 12.71
N GLY A 87 19.73 -8.12 12.37
CA GLY A 87 19.22 -7.30 11.27
C GLY A 87 19.55 -7.91 9.90
N SER A 88 18.95 -7.38 8.86
CA SER A 88 19.29 -7.71 7.47
C SER A 88 20.78 -7.48 7.24
N ARG A 89 21.50 -8.51 6.80
CA ARG A 89 22.92 -8.47 6.52
C ARG A 89 23.15 -8.79 5.05
N GLY A 90 23.98 -8.01 4.39
CA GLY A 90 24.36 -8.27 3.03
C GLY A 90 24.13 -7.08 2.11
N LYS A 91 24.54 -7.27 0.86
CA LYS A 91 24.34 -6.28 -0.21
C LYS A 91 22.88 -6.26 -0.65
N VAL A 92 22.30 -5.07 -0.75
CA VAL A 92 20.98 -4.91 -1.36
C VAL A 92 21.06 -5.29 -2.84
N ARG A 93 20.16 -6.17 -3.27
CA ARG A 93 19.97 -6.56 -4.67
C ARG A 93 18.71 -5.87 -5.17
N GLU A 94 18.83 -5.03 -6.18
CA GLU A 94 17.71 -4.29 -6.78
C GLU A 94 17.39 -4.86 -8.17
N SER A 95 16.10 -5.09 -8.44
CA SER A 95 15.61 -5.54 -9.75
C SER A 95 15.12 -4.37 -10.58
N ALA A 96 14.87 -4.61 -11.88
CA ALA A 96 14.20 -3.66 -12.77
C ALA A 96 12.70 -3.51 -12.49
N MET A 97 12.09 -4.39 -11.69
CA MET A 97 10.64 -4.49 -11.52
C MET A 97 10.08 -3.29 -10.77
N PRO A 98 9.25 -2.43 -11.40
CA PRO A 98 8.56 -1.36 -10.71
C PRO A 98 7.40 -1.95 -9.90
N CYS A 99 7.28 -1.56 -8.63
CA CYS A 99 6.24 -2.06 -7.75
C CYS A 99 5.82 -0.99 -6.74
N HIS A 100 4.52 -0.73 -6.59
CA HIS A 100 4.00 0.19 -5.57
C HIS A 100 3.84 -0.49 -4.22
N ARG A 101 3.37 -1.73 -4.23
CA ARG A 101 3.23 -2.61 -3.08
C ARG A 101 3.66 -4.01 -3.48
N PHE A 102 4.40 -4.66 -2.62
CA PHE A 102 4.87 -6.03 -2.80
C PHE A 102 4.58 -6.84 -1.55
N TYR A 103 4.16 -8.07 -1.73
CA TYR A 103 4.08 -9.03 -0.64
C TYR A 103 4.27 -10.45 -1.18
N THR A 104 4.85 -11.32 -0.36
CA THR A 104 5.10 -12.73 -0.73
C THR A 104 4.68 -13.68 0.38
N GLY A 105 4.31 -14.90 -0.02
CA GLY A 105 4.02 -16.04 0.84
C GLY A 105 4.17 -17.33 0.04
N GLY A 106 4.77 -18.36 0.63
CA GLY A 106 5.13 -19.58 -0.09
C GLY A 106 5.98 -19.29 -1.34
N ALA A 107 5.61 -19.87 -2.47
CA ALA A 107 6.24 -19.66 -3.76
C ALA A 107 5.53 -18.60 -4.63
N THR A 108 4.69 -17.76 -4.03
CA THR A 108 3.88 -16.75 -4.73
C THR A 108 4.20 -15.36 -4.22
N ALA A 109 4.24 -14.38 -5.11
CA ALA A 109 4.25 -12.98 -4.73
C ALA A 109 3.18 -12.19 -5.47
N VAL A 110 2.83 -11.03 -4.93
CA VAL A 110 1.98 -10.04 -5.59
C VAL A 110 2.68 -8.69 -5.64
N CYS A 111 2.70 -8.09 -6.82
CA CYS A 111 3.14 -6.73 -7.04
C CYS A 111 1.96 -5.89 -7.51
N LEU A 112 1.60 -4.86 -6.77
CA LEU A 112 0.67 -3.84 -7.26
C LEU A 112 1.48 -2.84 -8.08
N ALA A 113 1.26 -2.83 -9.38
CA ALA A 113 1.96 -1.97 -10.32
C ALA A 113 0.99 -1.03 -11.04
N SER A 114 1.42 0.22 -11.25
CA SER A 114 0.68 1.17 -12.09
C SER A 114 1.50 1.51 -13.32
N ARG A 115 0.86 1.52 -14.47
CA ARG A 115 1.44 2.03 -15.71
C ARG A 115 0.90 3.44 -15.97
N PRO A 116 1.77 4.36 -16.42
CA PRO A 116 1.31 5.68 -16.87
C PRO A 116 0.25 5.55 -17.96
N GLY A 117 -0.69 6.47 -17.98
CA GLY A 117 -1.78 6.54 -18.95
C GLY A 117 -2.89 7.44 -18.41
N ILE A 118 -3.87 7.79 -19.25
CA ILE A 118 -5.05 8.56 -18.85
C ILE A 118 -6.29 7.70 -19.16
N PRO A 119 -6.93 7.12 -18.13
CA PRO A 119 -6.53 7.04 -16.71
C PRO A 119 -5.36 6.07 -16.47
N PRO A 120 -4.62 6.20 -15.36
CA PRO A 120 -3.57 5.25 -15.00
C PRO A 120 -4.13 3.84 -14.84
N ARG A 121 -3.41 2.85 -15.36
CA ARG A 121 -3.83 1.43 -15.26
C ARG A 121 -3.09 0.75 -14.12
N THR A 122 -3.80 0.47 -13.05
CA THR A 122 -3.28 -0.31 -11.92
C THR A 122 -3.58 -1.80 -12.11
N LYS A 123 -2.60 -2.64 -11.80
CA LYS A 123 -2.74 -4.11 -11.84
C LYS A 123 -2.21 -4.73 -10.55
N ALA A 124 -2.86 -5.80 -10.10
CA ALA A 124 -2.24 -6.80 -9.24
C ALA A 124 -1.58 -7.83 -10.15
N VAL A 125 -0.25 -7.89 -10.12
CA VAL A 125 0.55 -8.85 -10.87
C VAL A 125 0.93 -9.97 -9.92
N ILE A 126 0.44 -11.17 -10.17
CA ILE A 126 0.74 -12.39 -9.42
C ILE A 126 1.97 -13.03 -10.04
N LEU A 127 2.98 -13.26 -9.22
CA LEU A 127 4.30 -13.71 -9.61
C LEU A 127 4.57 -15.09 -9.02
N ASP A 128 5.34 -15.91 -9.75
CA ASP A 128 5.84 -17.17 -9.27
C ASP A 128 7.11 -17.02 -8.41
N ARG A 129 7.74 -18.16 -8.06
CA ARG A 129 8.97 -18.22 -7.27
C ARG A 129 10.12 -17.42 -7.89
N ASP A 130 10.20 -17.37 -9.21
CA ASP A 130 11.24 -16.65 -9.96
C ASP A 130 10.82 -15.24 -10.34
N LEU A 131 9.76 -14.73 -9.70
CA LEU A 131 9.17 -13.41 -9.91
C LEU A 131 8.72 -13.17 -11.37
N LYS A 132 8.37 -14.24 -12.09
CA LYS A 132 7.75 -14.17 -13.43
C LYS A 132 6.24 -14.02 -13.29
N GLU A 133 5.63 -13.21 -14.16
CA GLU A 133 4.18 -13.00 -14.16
C GLU A 133 3.45 -14.30 -14.53
N LYS A 134 2.60 -14.78 -13.64
CA LYS A 134 1.67 -15.90 -13.87
C LYS A 134 0.29 -15.40 -14.27
N ARG A 135 -0.13 -14.29 -13.70
CA ARG A 135 -1.44 -13.69 -13.92
C ARG A 135 -1.44 -12.22 -13.54
N SER A 136 -2.29 -11.43 -14.16
CA SER A 136 -2.58 -10.08 -13.69
C SER A 136 -4.08 -9.80 -13.64
N VAL A 137 -4.47 -8.94 -12.70
CA VAL A 137 -5.85 -8.47 -12.51
C VAL A 137 -5.84 -6.95 -12.58
N LEU A 138 -6.69 -6.39 -13.45
CA LEU A 138 -6.86 -4.94 -13.54
C LEU A 138 -7.60 -4.41 -12.32
N LEU A 139 -7.12 -3.34 -11.73
CA LEU A 139 -7.65 -2.73 -10.51
C LEU A 139 -8.17 -1.32 -10.79
N PRO A 140 -9.27 -0.89 -10.13
CA PRO A 140 -9.95 0.37 -10.44
C PRO A 140 -9.36 1.61 -9.77
N GLY A 141 -8.22 1.52 -9.07
CA GLY A 141 -7.75 2.64 -8.26
C GLY A 141 -6.27 2.65 -7.96
N VAL A 142 -5.88 3.42 -6.93
CA VAL A 142 -4.49 3.60 -6.52
C VAL A 142 -4.04 2.49 -5.56
N PRO A 143 -2.88 1.84 -5.77
CA PRO A 143 -2.37 0.77 -4.90
C PRO A 143 -2.23 1.20 -3.44
N ASN A 144 -2.76 0.39 -2.52
CA ASN A 144 -2.66 0.67 -1.09
C ASN A 144 -2.05 -0.49 -0.30
N ARG A 145 -2.66 -1.67 -0.30
CA ARG A 145 -2.20 -2.84 0.47
C ARG A 145 -2.17 -4.09 -0.41
N ALA A 146 -1.27 -5.01 -0.08
CA ALA A 146 -1.15 -6.31 -0.73
C ALA A 146 -0.81 -7.39 0.30
N ARG A 147 -1.34 -8.58 0.13
CA ARG A 147 -1.08 -9.73 1.01
C ARG A 147 -1.14 -11.04 0.23
N VAL A 148 -0.30 -11.99 0.62
CA VAL A 148 -0.32 -13.38 0.16
C VAL A 148 -0.39 -14.27 1.38
N SER A 149 -1.16 -15.36 1.34
CA SER A 149 -1.21 -16.34 2.41
C SER A 149 0.10 -17.13 2.53
N ALA A 150 0.35 -17.74 3.69
CA ALA A 150 1.57 -18.49 3.94
C ALA A 150 1.80 -19.64 2.93
N SER A 151 0.73 -20.25 2.42
CA SER A 151 0.77 -21.29 1.37
C SER A 151 1.08 -20.73 -0.03
N GLY A 152 0.92 -19.41 -0.25
CA GLY A 152 0.97 -18.78 -1.57
C GLY A 152 -0.33 -18.86 -2.38
N ARG A 153 -1.38 -19.50 -1.83
CA ARG A 153 -2.64 -19.74 -2.53
C ARG A 153 -3.54 -18.49 -2.59
N MET A 154 -3.74 -17.86 -1.44
CA MET A 154 -4.65 -16.70 -1.36
C MET A 154 -3.88 -15.41 -1.55
N VAL A 155 -4.34 -14.57 -2.45
CA VAL A 155 -3.76 -13.25 -2.74
C VAL A 155 -4.82 -12.19 -2.54
N ALA A 156 -4.54 -11.16 -1.74
CA ALA A 156 -5.43 -10.03 -1.52
C ALA A 156 -4.76 -8.71 -1.86
N TRP A 157 -5.57 -7.76 -2.25
CA TRP A 157 -5.16 -6.36 -2.47
C TRP A 157 -6.25 -5.40 -1.99
N THR A 158 -5.81 -4.18 -1.72
CA THR A 158 -6.67 -3.03 -1.47
C THR A 158 -6.19 -1.87 -2.34
N VAL A 159 -7.10 -1.19 -2.99
CA VAL A 159 -6.86 0.06 -3.74
C VAL A 159 -7.74 1.18 -3.20
N PHE A 160 -7.25 2.41 -3.26
CA PHE A 160 -8.10 3.58 -3.09
C PHE A 160 -8.86 3.86 -4.38
N VAL A 161 -10.16 4.10 -4.25
CA VAL A 161 -11.05 4.47 -5.36
C VAL A 161 -11.69 5.83 -5.09
N THR A 162 -11.94 6.60 -6.16
CA THR A 162 -12.65 7.87 -6.10
C THR A 162 -14.02 7.70 -6.74
N GLY A 163 -15.04 8.36 -6.21
CA GLY A 163 -16.38 8.38 -6.81
C GLY A 163 -17.41 7.42 -6.18
N ASP A 164 -17.01 6.42 -5.40
CA ASP A 164 -17.92 5.54 -4.64
C ASP A 164 -18.19 6.14 -3.25
N SER A 165 -18.51 7.43 -3.19
CA SER A 165 -18.59 8.16 -1.92
C SER A 165 -19.93 7.90 -1.22
N TYR A 166 -19.97 6.87 -0.41
CA TYR A 166 -21.02 6.67 0.60
C TYR A 166 -20.61 7.22 1.99
N SER A 167 -19.42 7.81 2.11
CA SER A 167 -18.94 8.41 3.35
C SER A 167 -18.59 9.88 3.16
N SER A 168 -18.75 10.67 4.22
CA SER A 168 -18.31 12.06 4.31
C SER A 168 -16.77 12.23 4.24
N SER A 169 -16.00 11.14 4.19
CA SER A 169 -14.57 11.11 3.88
C SER A 169 -14.38 10.93 2.38
N SER A 170 -13.56 11.76 1.78
CA SER A 170 -13.38 11.93 0.34
C SER A 170 -12.77 10.74 -0.43
N PHE A 171 -12.56 9.56 0.19
CA PHE A 171 -12.03 8.35 -0.46
C PHE A 171 -12.66 7.08 0.11
N SER A 172 -12.77 6.09 -0.76
CA SER A 172 -13.20 4.73 -0.45
C SER A 172 -12.10 3.75 -0.81
N THR A 173 -12.20 2.53 -0.31
CA THR A 173 -11.29 1.44 -0.69
C THR A 173 -12.03 0.34 -1.42
N ARG A 174 -11.34 -0.37 -2.29
CA ARG A 174 -11.82 -1.61 -2.87
C ARG A 174 -10.82 -2.72 -2.62
N SER A 175 -11.28 -3.73 -1.90
CA SER A 175 -10.48 -4.92 -1.60
C SER A 175 -10.96 -6.12 -2.38
N GLY A 176 -10.03 -6.87 -2.96
CA GLY A 176 -10.31 -8.11 -3.67
C GLY A 176 -9.42 -9.26 -3.19
N ILE A 177 -9.88 -10.48 -3.45
CA ILE A 177 -9.18 -11.72 -3.11
C ILE A 177 -9.18 -12.64 -4.32
N LEU A 178 -8.02 -13.24 -4.60
CA LEU A 178 -7.83 -14.26 -5.62
C LEU A 178 -7.35 -15.55 -4.98
N ASP A 179 -8.04 -16.65 -5.25
CA ASP A 179 -7.52 -18.00 -5.04
C ASP A 179 -6.71 -18.41 -6.28
N THR A 180 -5.39 -18.47 -6.15
CA THR A 180 -4.48 -18.76 -7.28
C THR A 180 -4.61 -20.19 -7.78
N ARG A 181 -5.09 -21.13 -6.95
CA ARG A 181 -5.27 -22.52 -7.31
C ARG A 181 -6.50 -22.75 -8.18
N THR A 182 -7.63 -22.12 -7.83
CA THR A 182 -8.90 -22.31 -8.56
C THR A 182 -9.12 -21.21 -9.60
N GLY A 183 -8.43 -20.09 -9.49
CA GLY A 183 -8.67 -18.90 -10.28
C GLY A 183 -9.88 -18.08 -9.84
N TYR A 184 -10.56 -18.49 -8.75
CA TYR A 184 -11.72 -17.77 -8.22
C TYR A 184 -11.34 -16.38 -7.74
N LEU A 185 -12.07 -15.38 -8.22
CA LEU A 185 -11.77 -13.95 -8.00
C LEU A 185 -12.96 -13.24 -7.37
N ILE A 186 -12.77 -12.79 -6.15
CA ILE A 186 -13.65 -11.86 -5.46
C ILE A 186 -13.14 -10.44 -5.78
N LYS A 187 -13.88 -9.69 -6.57
CA LYS A 187 -13.50 -8.34 -7.00
C LYS A 187 -13.76 -7.27 -5.94
N ASN A 188 -14.75 -7.52 -5.07
CA ASN A 188 -15.14 -6.59 -4.01
C ASN A 188 -15.58 -7.35 -2.76
N MET A 189 -14.90 -7.11 -1.66
CA MET A 189 -15.21 -7.73 -0.37
C MET A 189 -16.51 -7.24 0.28
N GLU A 190 -17.08 -6.13 -0.17
CA GLU A 190 -18.33 -5.58 0.38
C GLU A 190 -19.55 -6.50 0.15
N THR A 191 -19.39 -7.53 -0.68
CA THR A 191 -20.41 -8.57 -0.89
C THR A 191 -20.49 -9.60 0.24
N ILE A 192 -19.55 -9.57 1.20
CA ILE A 192 -19.49 -10.51 2.30
C ILE A 192 -20.65 -10.28 3.29
N GLN A 193 -21.19 -11.39 3.84
CA GLN A 193 -22.17 -11.29 4.91
C GLN A 193 -21.48 -10.99 6.24
N VAL A 194 -21.81 -9.85 6.85
CA VAL A 194 -21.23 -9.45 8.13
C VAL A 194 -22.18 -9.73 9.28
N TYR A 195 -21.63 -10.20 10.40
CA TYR A 195 -22.33 -10.34 11.68
C TYR A 195 -21.65 -9.49 12.73
N ARG A 196 -22.45 -8.77 13.49
CA ARG A 196 -22.03 -7.97 14.63
C ARG A 196 -22.91 -8.32 15.85
N ASP A 197 -22.27 -8.64 16.96
CA ASP A 197 -22.94 -9.06 18.19
C ASP A 197 -23.96 -10.20 17.92
N GLY A 198 -23.59 -11.16 17.07
CA GLY A 198 -24.39 -12.31 16.67
C GLY A 198 -25.54 -12.01 15.69
N LYS A 199 -25.75 -10.74 15.32
CA LYS A 199 -26.82 -10.31 14.41
C LYS A 199 -26.26 -9.94 13.05
N ARG A 200 -27.00 -10.22 11.98
CA ARG A 200 -26.64 -9.77 10.64
C ARG A 200 -26.54 -8.25 10.61
N TYR A 201 -25.41 -7.77 10.14
CA TYR A 201 -25.12 -6.33 10.02
C TYR A 201 -25.16 -5.90 8.55
N HIS A 202 -25.86 -4.81 8.28
CA HIS A 202 -25.90 -4.17 6.97
C HIS A 202 -25.84 -2.66 7.12
N SER A 203 -25.01 -2.01 6.33
CA SER A 203 -24.95 -0.55 6.21
C SER A 203 -24.34 -0.21 4.84
N SER A 204 -24.80 0.84 4.21
CA SER A 204 -24.33 1.27 2.89
C SER A 204 -22.91 1.81 2.89
N ASP A 205 -22.38 2.17 4.07
CA ASP A 205 -21.03 2.71 4.27
C ASP A 205 -19.98 1.65 4.66
N VAL A 206 -20.36 0.35 4.61
CA VAL A 206 -19.41 -0.73 4.89
C VAL A 206 -18.28 -0.73 3.85
N ASN A 207 -17.05 -0.69 4.35
CA ASN A 207 -15.86 -0.67 3.52
C ASN A 207 -14.76 -1.56 4.13
N PHE A 208 -13.93 -2.22 3.31
CA PHE A 208 -12.93 -3.19 3.76
C PHE A 208 -11.53 -2.88 3.27
N TRP A 209 -10.50 -3.12 4.12
CA TRP A 209 -9.10 -3.08 3.74
C TRP A 209 -8.21 -3.95 4.62
N GLY A 210 -6.94 -4.12 4.21
CA GLY A 210 -5.89 -4.73 5.04
C GLY A 210 -6.13 -6.21 5.33
N VAL A 211 -6.48 -7.02 4.32
CA VAL A 211 -6.71 -8.46 4.47
C VAL A 211 -5.43 -9.18 4.89
N THR A 212 -5.56 -10.20 5.75
CA THR A 212 -4.51 -11.16 6.10
C THR A 212 -5.13 -12.54 6.28
N PHE A 213 -4.42 -13.61 5.93
CA PHE A 213 -4.95 -14.99 5.88
C PHE A 213 -4.34 -15.87 6.95
N ALA A 214 -5.14 -16.78 7.48
CA ALA A 214 -4.67 -17.89 8.29
C ALA A 214 -4.02 -18.99 7.40
N ARG A 215 -3.31 -19.92 8.04
CA ARG A 215 -2.62 -21.03 7.36
C ARG A 215 -3.54 -21.99 6.62
N ASP A 216 -4.81 -22.03 6.99
CA ASP A 216 -5.82 -22.90 6.37
C ASP A 216 -6.37 -22.38 5.04
N ASP A 217 -5.93 -21.17 4.60
CA ASP A 217 -6.43 -20.48 3.40
C ASP A 217 -7.95 -20.24 3.40
N ASN A 218 -8.63 -20.47 4.52
CA ASN A 218 -10.06 -20.27 4.69
C ASN A 218 -10.38 -19.12 5.65
N ARG A 219 -9.78 -19.12 6.84
CA ARG A 219 -9.94 -18.06 7.80
C ARG A 219 -9.09 -16.86 7.40
N PHE A 220 -9.66 -15.67 7.47
CA PHE A 220 -8.95 -14.42 7.22
C PHE A 220 -9.35 -13.34 8.22
N PHE A 221 -8.54 -12.32 8.34
CA PHE A 221 -8.85 -11.11 9.07
C PHE A 221 -8.75 -9.90 8.16
N ALA A 222 -9.58 -8.88 8.43
CA ALA A 222 -9.56 -7.62 7.69
C ALA A 222 -10.03 -6.48 8.59
N THR A 223 -9.78 -5.25 8.18
CA THR A 223 -10.48 -4.08 8.72
C THR A 223 -11.81 -3.93 8.01
N MET A 224 -12.87 -3.75 8.76
CA MET A 224 -14.15 -3.23 8.29
C MET A 224 -14.36 -1.83 8.88
N ALA A 225 -14.71 -0.86 8.06
CA ALA A 225 -15.20 0.44 8.51
C ALA A 225 -16.71 0.53 8.29
N SER A 226 -17.40 1.14 9.24
CA SER A 226 -18.79 1.56 9.12
C SER A 226 -19.17 2.54 10.24
N ARG A 227 -20.01 3.51 9.93
CA ARG A 227 -20.52 4.53 10.86
C ARG A 227 -19.41 5.23 11.65
N GLY A 228 -18.33 5.59 10.96
CA GLY A 228 -17.18 6.29 11.53
C GLY A 228 -16.29 5.46 12.46
N LYS A 229 -16.52 4.14 12.56
CA LYS A 229 -15.74 3.22 13.38
C LYS A 229 -15.02 2.19 12.50
N THR A 230 -13.92 1.62 13.02
CA THR A 230 -13.20 0.52 12.40
C THR A 230 -13.23 -0.71 13.29
N TYR A 231 -13.33 -1.87 12.68
CA TYR A 231 -13.44 -3.17 13.34
C TYR A 231 -12.46 -4.16 12.75
N LEU A 232 -11.82 -4.96 13.58
CA LEU A 232 -11.27 -6.23 13.15
C LEU A 232 -12.44 -7.16 12.87
N VAL A 233 -12.47 -7.71 11.68
CA VAL A 233 -13.38 -8.82 11.36
C VAL A 233 -12.59 -10.10 11.15
N GLU A 234 -13.14 -11.22 11.61
CA GLU A 234 -12.70 -12.56 11.27
C GLU A 234 -13.68 -13.15 10.26
N GLY A 235 -13.17 -13.57 9.11
CA GLY A 235 -13.94 -14.06 7.99
C GLY A 235 -13.64 -15.51 7.65
N ASP A 236 -14.61 -16.14 6.99
CA ASP A 236 -14.57 -17.49 6.46
C ASP A 236 -14.80 -17.45 4.95
N MET A 237 -13.80 -17.84 4.16
CA MET A 237 -13.85 -17.81 2.70
C MET A 237 -14.90 -18.77 2.11
N LYS A 238 -15.09 -19.93 2.73
CA LYS A 238 -16.04 -20.96 2.25
C LYS A 238 -17.49 -20.55 2.50
N LYS A 239 -17.76 -19.94 3.67
CA LYS A 239 -19.10 -19.43 4.03
C LYS A 239 -19.38 -18.06 3.44
N TRP A 240 -18.34 -17.36 3.01
CA TRP A 240 -18.36 -15.97 2.58
C TRP A 240 -19.08 -15.06 3.60
N SER A 241 -18.67 -15.22 4.85
CA SER A 241 -19.19 -14.49 5.99
C SER A 241 -18.08 -14.01 6.89
N ALA A 242 -18.31 -12.96 7.65
CA ALA A 242 -17.37 -12.42 8.63
C ALA A 242 -18.12 -11.95 9.88
N HIS A 243 -17.45 -11.96 11.03
CA HIS A 243 -17.98 -11.38 12.26
C HIS A 243 -16.97 -10.38 12.86
N THR A 244 -17.50 -9.38 13.56
CA THR A 244 -16.66 -8.40 14.25
C THR A 244 -16.02 -9.02 15.48
N VAL A 245 -14.71 -8.77 15.66
CA VAL A 245 -13.91 -9.28 16.78
C VAL A 245 -13.58 -8.16 17.77
N ARG A 246 -13.12 -7.00 17.24
CA ARG A 246 -12.67 -5.89 18.08
C ARG A 246 -12.81 -4.57 17.35
N GLU A 247 -13.14 -3.51 18.10
CA GLU A 247 -13.22 -2.13 17.59
C GLU A 247 -11.84 -1.45 17.61
N ASN A 248 -11.65 -0.44 16.77
CA ASN A 248 -10.45 0.38 16.61
C ASN A 248 -9.20 -0.44 16.21
N VAL A 249 -9.38 -1.29 15.20
CA VAL A 249 -8.30 -2.08 14.58
C VAL A 249 -8.23 -1.78 13.09
N GLU A 250 -7.05 -1.41 12.61
CA GLU A 250 -6.82 -1.16 11.20
C GLU A 250 -5.57 -1.87 10.66
N CYS A 251 -5.65 -2.28 9.39
CA CYS A 251 -4.58 -2.96 8.68
C CYS A 251 -4.00 -4.16 9.45
N PRO A 252 -4.84 -5.14 9.84
CA PRO A 252 -4.39 -6.31 10.59
C PRO A 252 -3.35 -7.13 9.82
N SER A 253 -2.45 -7.75 10.56
CA SER A 253 -1.47 -8.70 10.07
C SER A 253 -1.40 -9.86 11.03
N LEU A 254 -1.86 -11.04 10.60
CA LEU A 254 -1.86 -12.26 11.38
C LEU A 254 -0.44 -12.80 11.51
N SER A 255 -0.07 -13.23 12.73
CA SER A 255 1.23 -13.84 12.99
C SER A 255 1.38 -15.21 12.29
N PRO A 256 2.59 -15.66 11.99
CA PRO A 256 2.82 -16.95 11.35
C PRO A 256 2.25 -18.13 12.14
N ASP A 257 2.21 -18.06 13.48
CA ASP A 257 1.60 -19.06 14.36
C ASP A 257 0.06 -18.99 14.43
N ASN A 258 -0.57 -17.99 13.81
CA ASN A 258 -2.02 -17.70 13.80
C ASN A 258 -2.64 -17.37 15.18
N THR A 259 -1.84 -16.99 16.16
CA THR A 259 -2.31 -16.71 17.53
C THR A 259 -2.48 -15.23 17.81
N ARG A 260 -1.84 -14.34 17.02
CA ARG A 260 -1.81 -12.91 17.27
C ARG A 260 -2.05 -12.10 16.00
N VAL A 261 -2.64 -10.92 16.18
CA VAL A 261 -2.82 -9.93 15.10
C VAL A 261 -2.08 -8.65 15.47
N ALA A 262 -1.11 -8.26 14.65
CA ALA A 262 -0.51 -6.94 14.72
C ALA A 262 -1.35 -5.96 13.90
N PHE A 263 -1.55 -4.74 14.38
CA PHE A 263 -2.41 -3.74 13.74
C PHE A 263 -2.04 -2.32 14.12
N LYS A 264 -2.53 -1.35 13.37
CA LYS A 264 -2.48 0.05 13.76
C LYS A 264 -3.77 0.46 14.46
N LYS A 265 -3.64 1.16 15.57
CA LYS A 265 -4.72 1.67 16.40
C LYS A 265 -4.73 3.19 16.38
N ARG A 266 -5.89 3.78 16.28
CA ARG A 266 -6.05 5.23 16.44
C ARG A 266 -6.02 5.57 17.94
N VAL A 267 -5.11 6.48 18.34
CA VAL A 267 -5.00 6.94 19.71
C VAL A 267 -5.46 8.39 19.84
N SER A 268 -6.07 8.72 20.99
CA SER A 268 -6.52 10.08 21.30
C SER A 268 -5.33 11.03 21.41
N GLY A 269 -5.50 12.28 20.99
CA GLY A 269 -4.44 13.30 21.05
C GLY A 269 -3.38 13.19 19.95
N GLY A 270 -3.46 12.21 19.04
CA GLY A 270 -2.50 12.02 17.95
C GLY A 270 -2.59 13.03 16.81
N GLY A 271 -3.60 13.90 16.78
CA GLY A 271 -3.79 14.90 15.72
C GLY A 271 -3.76 14.28 14.31
N ALA A 272 -2.92 14.82 13.42
CA ALA A 272 -2.72 14.30 12.06
C ALA A 272 -1.91 12.98 12.00
N ALA A 273 -1.33 12.52 13.11
CA ALA A 273 -0.45 11.35 13.20
C ALA A 273 -0.93 10.36 14.29
N PRO A 274 -2.18 9.85 14.22
CA PRO A 274 -2.83 9.19 15.34
C PRO A 274 -2.47 7.71 15.52
N TRP A 275 -1.67 7.13 14.63
CA TRP A 275 -1.49 5.68 14.56
C TRP A 275 -0.39 5.16 15.47
N ARG A 276 -0.71 4.13 16.25
CA ARG A 276 0.26 3.36 17.06
C ARG A 276 0.12 1.88 16.75
N LEU A 277 1.24 1.17 16.75
CA LEU A 277 1.25 -0.28 16.53
C LEU A 277 0.93 -1.03 17.82
N HIS A 278 0.04 -1.99 17.71
CA HIS A 278 -0.40 -2.89 18.78
C HIS A 278 -0.40 -4.34 18.29
N VAL A 279 -0.36 -5.27 19.22
CA VAL A 279 -0.57 -6.70 18.98
C VAL A 279 -1.73 -7.16 19.85
N LEU A 280 -2.70 -7.83 19.25
CA LEU A 280 -3.81 -8.50 19.89
C LEU A 280 -3.54 -9.99 19.94
N ASP A 281 -3.56 -10.60 21.12
CA ASP A 281 -3.60 -12.04 21.32
C ASP A 281 -5.03 -12.53 21.10
N LEU A 282 -5.23 -13.44 20.16
CA LEU A 282 -6.58 -13.89 19.75
C LEU A 282 -7.22 -14.86 20.76
N GLY A 283 -6.41 -15.54 21.58
CA GLY A 283 -6.92 -16.48 22.59
C GLY A 283 -7.39 -15.76 23.87
N THR A 284 -6.61 -14.78 24.32
CA THR A 284 -6.88 -14.04 25.56
C THR A 284 -7.55 -12.70 25.33
N MET A 285 -7.60 -12.22 24.09
CA MET A 285 -8.07 -10.88 23.71
C MET A 285 -7.28 -9.74 24.36
N ARG A 286 -6.08 -10.03 24.88
CA ARG A 286 -5.18 -9.04 25.46
C ARG A 286 -4.47 -8.27 24.38
N GLU A 287 -4.48 -6.97 24.50
CA GLU A 287 -3.80 -6.03 23.61
C GLU A 287 -2.51 -5.52 24.24
N THR A 288 -1.42 -5.52 23.47
CA THR A 288 -0.11 -5.04 23.89
C THR A 288 0.34 -3.91 22.95
N PRO A 289 0.59 -2.68 23.45
CA PRO A 289 1.21 -1.62 22.66
C PRO A 289 2.66 -1.97 22.36
N LEU A 290 3.14 -1.61 21.18
CA LEU A 290 4.54 -1.83 20.79
C LEU A 290 5.43 -0.64 21.14
N ALA A 291 6.73 -0.88 21.23
CA ALA A 291 7.73 0.14 21.58
C ALA A 291 8.01 1.15 20.44
N GLU A 292 7.24 1.13 19.36
CA GLU A 292 7.26 2.15 18.30
C GLU A 292 6.35 3.32 18.70
N THR A 293 6.93 4.48 18.91
CA THR A 293 6.22 5.69 19.37
C THR A 293 5.80 6.62 18.25
N ARG A 294 6.33 6.44 17.04
CA ARG A 294 5.95 7.23 15.86
C ARG A 294 4.59 6.79 15.33
N SER A 295 3.95 7.66 14.58
CA SER A 295 2.75 7.30 13.84
C SER A 295 3.11 6.39 12.66
N VAL A 296 2.56 5.18 12.64
CA VAL A 296 2.78 4.20 11.57
C VAL A 296 1.47 3.97 10.83
N ASP A 297 1.36 4.50 9.62
CA ASP A 297 0.25 4.25 8.71
C ASP A 297 0.63 3.19 7.66
N ASP A 298 0.93 1.98 8.10
CA ASP A 298 1.26 0.87 7.23
C ASP A 298 0.58 -0.43 7.70
N GLN A 299 0.55 -1.44 6.83
CA GLN A 299 0.21 -2.81 7.20
C GLN A 299 1.52 -3.55 7.46
N VAL A 300 1.80 -3.82 8.74
CA VAL A 300 3.05 -4.45 9.16
C VAL A 300 3.22 -5.86 8.59
N ALA A 301 4.46 -6.28 8.41
CA ALA A 301 4.81 -7.65 8.04
C ALA A 301 5.48 -8.35 9.22
N TRP A 302 5.08 -9.59 9.51
CA TRP A 302 5.80 -10.45 10.41
C TRP A 302 7.05 -10.98 9.70
N LEU A 303 8.21 -10.83 10.32
CA LEU A 303 9.46 -11.41 9.86
C LEU A 303 9.64 -12.84 10.37
N ASP A 304 9.11 -13.10 11.53
CA ASP A 304 9.03 -14.34 12.30
C ASP A 304 7.96 -14.16 13.39
N ASP A 305 7.77 -15.13 14.29
CA ASP A 305 6.75 -15.04 15.34
C ASP A 305 7.03 -13.96 16.40
N ARG A 306 8.18 -13.27 16.37
CA ARG A 306 8.59 -12.32 17.41
C ARG A 306 8.87 -10.92 16.89
N THR A 307 9.04 -10.75 15.58
CA THR A 307 9.55 -9.50 15.01
C THR A 307 8.63 -8.99 13.91
N LEU A 308 8.26 -7.72 14.01
CA LEU A 308 7.49 -7.01 13.00
C LEU A 308 8.37 -6.06 12.20
N ALA A 309 8.07 -5.92 10.91
CA ALA A 309 8.64 -4.91 10.02
C ALA A 309 7.55 -4.00 9.47
N TYR A 310 7.84 -2.73 9.32
CA TYR A 310 6.92 -1.69 8.84
C TYR A 310 7.69 -0.52 8.23
N ALA A 311 7.01 0.25 7.40
CA ALA A 311 7.58 1.45 6.81
C ALA A 311 7.18 2.71 7.59
N VAL A 312 8.14 3.60 7.78
CA VAL A 312 7.93 4.94 8.32
C VAL A 312 8.34 5.96 7.27
N PRO A 313 7.48 6.94 6.94
CA PRO A 313 7.85 8.04 6.05
C PRO A 313 9.06 8.81 6.58
N GLY A 314 9.96 9.20 5.68
CA GLY A 314 11.10 10.05 6.00
C GLY A 314 10.75 11.55 5.96
N ARG A 315 11.77 12.39 6.00
CA ARG A 315 11.59 13.86 5.99
C ARG A 315 11.10 14.40 4.64
N THR A 316 11.34 13.71 3.57
CA THR A 316 10.87 14.09 2.23
C THR A 316 9.70 13.22 1.81
N ALA A 317 8.79 13.75 0.98
CA ALA A 317 7.57 13.06 0.55
C ALA A 317 7.81 11.72 -0.19
N ARG A 318 9.04 11.49 -0.69
CA ARG A 318 9.42 10.28 -1.43
C ARG A 318 10.34 9.35 -0.65
N SER A 319 10.82 9.76 0.52
CA SER A 319 11.70 8.93 1.34
C SER A 319 10.90 8.15 2.37
N SER A 320 11.34 6.94 2.63
CA SER A 320 10.82 6.07 3.68
C SER A 320 11.93 5.17 4.21
N ALA A 321 11.70 4.54 5.34
CA ALA A 321 12.62 3.54 5.86
C ALA A 321 11.84 2.39 6.48
N VAL A 322 12.34 1.17 6.28
CA VAL A 322 11.82 -0.02 6.96
C VAL A 322 12.46 -0.13 8.34
N TRP A 323 11.62 -0.27 9.33
CA TRP A 323 11.97 -0.46 10.73
C TRP A 323 11.46 -1.79 11.23
N THR A 324 12.06 -2.28 12.30
CA THR A 324 11.62 -3.49 13.01
C THR A 324 11.38 -3.20 14.47
N VAL A 325 10.46 -3.95 15.09
CA VAL A 325 10.15 -3.89 16.52
C VAL A 325 9.76 -5.26 17.03
N PRO A 326 10.13 -5.63 18.29
CA PRO A 326 9.62 -6.84 18.93
C PRO A 326 8.09 -6.81 19.08
N ALA A 327 7.44 -7.95 18.84
CA ALA A 327 5.99 -8.08 18.86
C ALA A 327 5.40 -8.21 20.26
N ASP A 328 6.22 -8.35 21.29
CA ASP A 328 5.83 -8.46 22.70
C ASP A 328 5.75 -7.13 23.45
N GLY A 329 6.01 -6.02 22.77
CA GLY A 329 6.04 -4.67 23.36
C GLY A 329 7.36 -4.30 24.03
N SER A 330 8.33 -5.22 24.10
CA SER A 330 9.64 -4.97 24.66
C SER A 330 10.59 -4.26 23.69
N GLY A 331 11.76 -3.88 24.17
CA GLY A 331 12.85 -3.39 23.37
C GLY A 331 12.63 -2.01 22.77
N ARG A 332 13.18 -1.79 21.57
CA ARG A 332 13.11 -0.51 20.81
C ARG A 332 12.95 -0.79 19.33
N ALA A 333 12.33 0.13 18.62
CA ALA A 333 12.33 0.13 17.17
C ALA A 333 13.75 0.29 16.60
N ARG A 334 14.12 -0.51 15.59
CA ARG A 334 15.45 -0.51 14.96
C ARG A 334 15.30 -0.27 13.46
N LEU A 335 16.17 0.57 12.91
CA LEU A 335 16.25 0.75 11.45
C LEU A 335 16.77 -0.54 10.81
N ALA A 336 15.99 -1.09 9.88
CA ALA A 336 16.36 -2.28 9.12
C ALA A 336 16.90 -1.94 7.74
N VAL A 337 16.19 -1.10 6.96
CA VAL A 337 16.61 -0.71 5.61
C VAL A 337 16.22 0.76 5.38
N PRO A 338 17.21 1.65 5.16
CA PRO A 338 16.93 3.02 4.74
C PRO A 338 16.45 3.04 3.28
N GLY A 339 15.68 4.06 2.89
CA GLY A 339 15.20 4.22 1.51
C GLY A 339 14.25 3.11 1.06
N ALA A 340 13.45 2.55 1.98
CA ALA A 340 12.65 1.35 1.73
C ALA A 340 11.23 1.43 2.30
N SER A 341 10.30 0.71 1.68
CA SER A 341 8.90 0.56 2.09
C SER A 341 8.35 -0.81 1.67
N SER A 342 7.12 -1.13 2.09
CA SER A 342 6.43 -2.39 1.74
C SER A 342 7.28 -3.63 2.07
N PRO A 343 7.69 -3.83 3.34
CA PRO A 343 8.49 -4.99 3.72
C PRO A 343 7.69 -6.30 3.60
N SER A 344 8.36 -7.35 3.13
CA SER A 344 7.83 -8.72 3.12
C SER A 344 8.95 -9.72 3.29
N ALA A 345 8.79 -10.68 4.21
CA ALA A 345 9.81 -11.67 4.49
C ALA A 345 9.58 -12.97 3.72
N VAL A 346 10.67 -13.55 3.23
CA VAL A 346 10.75 -14.98 2.87
C VAL A 346 11.48 -15.66 4.00
N SER A 347 10.82 -16.64 4.63
CA SER A 347 11.44 -17.53 5.63
C SER A 347 12.22 -18.61 4.90
N GLY A 348 13.35 -19.06 5.47
CA GLY A 348 13.96 -20.31 5.06
C GLY A 348 12.97 -21.45 5.26
N GLY A 349 12.78 -22.27 4.23
CA GLY A 349 11.99 -23.49 4.33
C GLY A 349 12.64 -24.51 5.22
#